data_5ddcbabae5fb4ab7afe26326039df106
#
_entry.id   5ddcbabae5fb4ab7afe26326039df106
#
_cell.length_a   1.000
_cell.length_b   1.000
_cell.length_c   1.000
_cell.angle_alpha   90.00
_cell.angle_beta   90.00
_cell.angle_gamma   90.00
#
_symmetry.space_group_name_H-M   'P 1'
#
loop_
_entity.id
_entity.type
_entity.pdbx_description
1 polymer ?
#
loop_
_entity_poly.entity_id
_entity_poly.type
_entity_poly.pdbx_seq_one_letter_code
_entity_poly.pdbx_strand_id
1 'polypeptide(L)'
;MNLFLWELRKIWRPGILAAILLLGAVYYWMFPEFYIEYFCNGPNAQANFQLASEWVAEYGPTLEPEERGALDGQLEEEIQAFAHQIAAIPEAAAAGLTNYEAFCQFLEEYHSDTAASDGEADMDREALVQRVYSGTNWYRINGIQNTMELYDTQEEYSSMEISDRRAEGQPEAIVRRAEQLAQPERAHSLLPFSVKDSTREYSKDLAVWCALSVVLLLSPTLVRDRLRRTRAMQWTSRRGRSILTTQMA
;
A
#
# COMPACT_ATOMS: atom_id res chain seq x y z
N MET A 1 -31.31 -12.29 35.20
CA MET A 1 -30.31 -12.82 34.25
C MET A 1 -30.49 -12.09 32.94
N ASN A 2 -29.42 -11.41 32.41
CA ASN A 2 -29.55 -10.50 31.30
C ASN A 2 -29.80 -11.29 29.98
N LEU A 3 -30.91 -10.99 29.28
CA LEU A 3 -31.29 -11.59 28.01
C LEU A 3 -30.13 -11.51 27.00
N PHE A 4 -29.40 -10.41 27.03
CA PHE A 4 -28.21 -10.16 26.21
C PHE A 4 -27.14 -11.26 26.39
N LEU A 5 -26.80 -11.62 27.63
CA LEU A 5 -25.79 -12.67 27.88
C LEU A 5 -26.24 -14.05 27.38
N TRP A 6 -27.54 -14.33 27.38
CA TRP A 6 -28.09 -15.57 26.85
C TRP A 6 -28.01 -15.61 25.30
N GLU A 7 -28.31 -14.51 24.64
CA GLU A 7 -28.17 -14.41 23.18
C GLU A 7 -26.69 -14.46 22.77
N LEU A 8 -25.82 -13.77 23.48
CA LEU A 8 -24.38 -13.82 23.27
C LEU A 8 -23.82 -15.26 23.33
N ARG A 9 -24.27 -16.05 24.34
CA ARG A 9 -23.85 -17.46 24.49
C ARG A 9 -24.34 -18.37 23.36
N LYS A 10 -25.42 -18.03 22.67
CA LYS A 10 -25.91 -18.78 21.51
C LYS A 10 -25.00 -18.55 20.27
N ILE A 11 -24.43 -17.37 20.17
CA ILE A 11 -23.53 -16.95 19.08
C ILE A 11 -22.14 -17.57 19.28
N TRP A 12 -21.63 -17.54 20.52
CA TRP A 12 -20.29 -18.03 20.90
C TRP A 12 -20.27 -19.56 20.99
N ARG A 13 -20.22 -20.21 19.81
CA ARG A 13 -20.10 -21.67 19.72
C ARG A 13 -18.67 -22.03 19.35
N PRO A 14 -18.03 -22.97 20.08
CA PRO A 14 -16.64 -23.31 19.82
C PRO A 14 -16.40 -23.77 18.39
N GLY A 15 -17.32 -24.51 17.79
CA GLY A 15 -17.19 -24.94 16.39
C GLY A 15 -17.26 -23.80 15.36
N ILE A 16 -18.10 -22.78 15.62
CA ILE A 16 -18.18 -21.60 14.73
C ILE A 16 -16.93 -20.74 14.90
N LEU A 17 -16.47 -20.55 16.14
CA LEU A 17 -15.25 -19.82 16.42
C LEU A 17 -14.03 -20.50 15.79
N ALA A 18 -13.93 -21.82 15.90
CA ALA A 18 -12.87 -22.58 15.25
C ALA A 18 -12.91 -22.42 13.72
N ALA A 19 -14.11 -22.47 13.11
CA ALA A 19 -14.25 -22.26 11.68
C ALA A 19 -13.84 -20.83 11.26
N ILE A 20 -14.22 -19.81 12.03
CA ILE A 20 -13.80 -18.42 11.76
C ILE A 20 -12.31 -18.25 11.91
N LEU A 21 -11.69 -18.84 12.93
CA LEU A 21 -10.24 -18.79 13.10
C LEU A 21 -9.49 -19.47 11.97
N LEU A 22 -9.95 -20.63 11.51
CA LEU A 22 -9.35 -21.33 10.38
C LEU A 22 -9.50 -20.54 9.07
N LEU A 23 -10.70 -20.06 8.78
CA LEU A 23 -10.95 -19.22 7.61
C LEU A 23 -10.18 -17.89 7.70
N GLY A 24 -10.07 -17.33 8.91
CA GLY A 24 -9.28 -16.12 9.17
C GLY A 24 -7.79 -16.31 8.92
N ALA A 25 -7.25 -17.47 9.31
CA ALA A 25 -5.86 -17.78 9.03
C ALA A 25 -5.58 -17.90 7.52
N VAL A 26 -6.49 -18.56 6.77
CA VAL A 26 -6.39 -18.63 5.30
C VAL A 26 -6.54 -17.23 4.67
N TYR A 27 -7.53 -16.46 5.12
CA TYR A 27 -7.75 -15.10 4.62
C TYR A 27 -6.55 -14.18 4.90
N TYR A 28 -5.98 -14.25 6.10
CA TYR A 28 -4.79 -13.51 6.48
C TYR A 28 -3.62 -13.83 5.56
N TRP A 29 -3.36 -15.10 5.32
CA TRP A 29 -2.28 -15.55 4.43
C TRP A 29 -2.50 -15.12 2.96
N MET A 30 -3.75 -15.06 2.50
CA MET A 30 -4.06 -14.68 1.12
C MET A 30 -4.01 -13.16 0.86
N PHE A 31 -4.32 -12.33 1.86
CA PHE A 31 -4.51 -10.90 1.67
C PHE A 31 -3.67 -10.01 2.62
N PRO A 32 -3.92 -9.96 3.94
CA PRO A 32 -3.20 -9.06 4.82
C PRO A 32 -1.69 -9.32 4.94
N GLU A 33 -1.25 -10.57 4.85
CA GLU A 33 0.16 -10.95 4.96
C GLU A 33 1.04 -10.19 3.97
N PHE A 34 0.57 -10.08 2.72
CA PHE A 34 1.28 -9.34 1.67
C PHE A 34 1.60 -7.89 2.08
N TYR A 35 0.61 -7.19 2.66
CA TYR A 35 0.81 -5.78 3.07
C TYR A 35 1.70 -5.63 4.31
N ILE A 36 1.87 -6.69 5.10
CA ILE A 36 2.74 -6.68 6.27
C ILE A 36 4.18 -7.00 5.86
N GLU A 37 4.36 -8.03 5.03
CA GLU A 37 5.69 -8.48 4.60
C GLU A 37 6.32 -7.52 3.57
N TYR A 38 5.50 -7.02 2.63
CA TYR A 38 5.94 -6.14 1.54
C TYR A 38 5.43 -4.70 1.73
N PHE A 39 5.35 -4.24 2.98
CA PHE A 39 4.82 -2.90 3.30
C PHE A 39 5.46 -1.83 2.44
N CYS A 40 4.59 -0.96 1.97
CA CYS A 40 4.61 0.02 0.92
C CYS A 40 4.71 -0.56 -0.50
N ASN A 41 4.42 -1.85 -0.72
CA ASN A 41 4.35 -2.46 -2.06
C ASN A 41 5.71 -2.73 -2.70
N GLY A 42 6.63 -3.34 -1.94
CA GLY A 42 7.90 -3.85 -2.41
C GLY A 42 9.13 -3.03 -2.02
N PRO A 43 10.33 -3.50 -2.41
CA PRO A 43 11.60 -2.94 -1.93
C PRO A 43 11.81 -1.46 -2.27
N ASN A 44 11.43 -1.05 -3.48
CA ASN A 44 11.53 0.35 -3.91
C ASN A 44 10.64 1.26 -3.05
N ALA A 45 9.37 0.89 -2.88
CA ALA A 45 8.44 1.66 -2.06
C ALA A 45 8.84 1.68 -0.58
N GLN A 46 9.43 0.59 -0.07
CA GLN A 46 9.98 0.52 1.27
C GLN A 46 11.17 1.46 1.46
N ALA A 47 12.10 1.50 0.51
CA ALA A 47 13.24 2.41 0.55
C ALA A 47 12.78 3.88 0.51
N ASN A 48 11.80 4.20 -0.34
CA ASN A 48 11.20 5.53 -0.41
C ASN A 48 10.49 5.92 0.90
N PHE A 49 9.82 4.98 1.56
CA PHE A 49 9.19 5.24 2.85
C PHE A 49 10.22 5.49 3.96
N GLN A 50 11.30 4.71 4.00
CA GLN A 50 12.39 4.91 4.96
C GLN A 50 13.03 6.28 4.77
N LEU A 51 13.37 6.62 3.54
CA LEU A 51 13.94 7.92 3.16
C LEU A 51 12.99 9.08 3.54
N ALA A 52 11.72 8.98 3.17
CA ALA A 52 10.72 9.98 3.53
C ALA A 52 10.53 10.10 5.06
N SER A 53 10.65 8.99 5.79
CA SER A 53 10.57 9.01 7.26
C SER A 53 11.78 9.73 7.91
N GLU A 54 12.97 9.55 7.34
CA GLU A 54 14.17 10.28 7.74
C GLU A 54 13.99 11.78 7.48
N TRP A 55 13.54 12.16 6.29
CA TRP A 55 13.31 13.57 5.95
C TRP A 55 12.19 14.22 6.75
N VAL A 56 11.10 13.50 7.02
CA VAL A 56 10.04 14.01 7.90
C VAL A 56 10.55 14.24 9.32
N ALA A 57 11.48 13.43 9.79
CA ALA A 57 12.08 13.63 11.11
C ALA A 57 13.06 14.81 11.15
N GLU A 58 13.72 15.12 10.02
CA GLU A 58 14.74 16.17 9.91
C GLU A 58 14.13 17.53 9.51
N TYR A 59 13.30 17.54 8.48
CA TYR A 59 12.73 18.76 7.86
C TYR A 59 11.25 18.98 8.20
N GLY A 60 10.54 17.97 8.68
CA GLY A 60 9.10 18.02 8.86
C GLY A 60 8.35 17.35 7.69
N PRO A 61 7.01 17.50 7.65
CA PRO A 61 6.17 16.79 6.67
C PRO A 61 6.28 17.31 5.23
N THR A 62 6.95 18.42 5.02
CA THR A 62 7.08 19.13 3.73
C THR A 62 8.47 19.73 3.61
N LEU A 63 9.02 19.80 2.40
CA LEU A 63 10.30 20.44 2.13
C LEU A 63 10.09 21.92 1.77
N GLU A 64 10.86 22.78 2.42
CA GLU A 64 10.99 24.19 2.03
C GLU A 64 12.01 24.33 0.88
N PRO A 65 11.93 25.42 0.07
CA PRO A 65 12.84 25.60 -1.07
C PRO A 65 14.34 25.56 -0.71
N GLU A 66 14.69 26.04 0.51
CA GLU A 66 16.06 26.05 1.00
C GLU A 66 16.56 24.64 1.36
N GLU A 67 15.67 23.76 1.80
CA GLU A 67 15.96 22.38 2.18
C GLU A 67 16.18 21.48 0.96
N ARG A 68 15.59 21.85 -0.19
CA ARG A 68 15.75 21.11 -1.46
C ARG A 68 17.21 21.05 -1.90
N GLY A 69 17.98 22.12 -1.69
CA GLY A 69 19.40 22.14 -2.00
C GLY A 69 20.24 21.12 -1.19
N ALA A 70 19.74 20.67 -0.05
CA ALA A 70 20.39 19.62 0.74
C ALA A 70 20.23 18.24 0.09
N LEU A 71 19.15 18.01 -0.68
CA LEU A 71 18.93 16.75 -1.39
C LEU A 71 19.95 16.52 -2.51
N ASP A 72 20.42 17.57 -3.17
CA ASP A 72 21.47 17.46 -4.20
C ASP A 72 22.75 16.88 -3.61
N GLY A 73 23.17 17.40 -2.44
CA GLY A 73 24.33 16.90 -1.72
C GLY A 73 24.15 15.46 -1.26
N GLN A 74 22.96 15.11 -0.75
CA GLN A 74 22.65 13.76 -0.33
C GLN A 74 22.66 12.78 -1.51
N LEU A 75 22.12 13.21 -2.68
CA LEU A 75 22.15 12.40 -3.91
C LEU A 75 23.58 12.10 -4.34
N GLU A 76 24.47 13.09 -4.29
CA GLU A 76 25.86 12.91 -4.67
C GLU A 76 26.60 11.95 -3.74
N GLU A 77 26.37 12.03 -2.42
CA GLU A 77 26.90 11.09 -1.43
C GLU A 77 26.41 9.66 -1.68
N GLU A 78 25.13 9.47 -1.97
CA GLU A 78 24.55 8.16 -2.24
C GLU A 78 25.08 7.56 -3.57
N ILE A 79 25.31 8.38 -4.59
CA ILE A 79 25.93 7.94 -5.87
C ILE A 79 27.40 7.51 -5.64
N GLN A 80 28.15 8.20 -4.78
CA GLN A 80 29.50 7.78 -4.42
C GLN A 80 29.50 6.47 -3.65
N ALA A 81 28.56 6.31 -2.69
CA ALA A 81 28.39 5.06 -1.94
C ALA A 81 28.03 3.89 -2.88
N PHE A 82 27.16 4.13 -3.88
CA PHE A 82 26.80 3.14 -4.89
C PHE A 82 28.02 2.61 -5.65
N ALA A 83 28.94 3.49 -6.04
CA ALA A 83 30.14 3.08 -6.76
C ALA A 83 31.00 2.09 -5.95
N HIS A 84 31.10 2.28 -4.63
CA HIS A 84 31.77 1.33 -3.76
C HIS A 84 31.02 0.01 -3.60
N GLN A 85 29.70 0.06 -3.52
CA GLN A 85 28.86 -1.11 -3.34
C GLN A 85 28.81 -1.98 -4.59
N ILE A 86 28.62 -1.39 -5.79
CA ILE A 86 28.59 -2.13 -7.05
C ILE A 86 29.93 -2.80 -7.36
N ALA A 87 31.05 -2.17 -7.02
CA ALA A 87 32.39 -2.73 -7.18
C ALA A 87 32.59 -3.99 -6.30
N ALA A 88 31.84 -4.16 -5.24
CA ALA A 88 31.88 -5.35 -4.38
C ALA A 88 31.08 -6.53 -4.94
N ILE A 89 30.29 -6.33 -6.00
CA ILE A 89 29.50 -7.37 -6.68
C ILE A 89 30.33 -7.98 -7.81
N PRO A 90 30.81 -9.25 -7.70
CA PRO A 90 31.75 -9.81 -8.68
C PRO A 90 31.19 -9.86 -10.10
N GLU A 91 29.89 -10.13 -10.25
CA GLU A 91 29.22 -10.24 -11.53
C GLU A 91 29.06 -8.86 -12.20
N ALA A 92 28.81 -7.82 -11.42
CA ALA A 92 28.77 -6.44 -11.92
C ALA A 92 30.16 -5.99 -12.39
N ALA A 93 31.19 -6.31 -11.62
CA ALA A 93 32.58 -6.03 -12.01
C ALA A 93 32.99 -6.78 -13.29
N ALA A 94 32.57 -8.06 -13.45
CA ALA A 94 32.81 -8.83 -14.66
C ALA A 94 32.07 -8.26 -15.89
N ALA A 95 30.92 -7.63 -15.70
CA ALA A 95 30.14 -6.90 -16.72
C ALA A 95 30.68 -5.48 -16.99
N GLY A 96 31.73 -5.03 -16.29
CA GLY A 96 32.30 -3.69 -16.45
C GLY A 96 31.50 -2.58 -15.74
N LEU A 97 30.54 -2.93 -14.87
CA LEU A 97 29.71 -1.98 -14.14
C LEU A 97 30.45 -1.49 -12.88
N THR A 98 31.08 -0.33 -12.98
CA THR A 98 31.96 0.20 -11.92
C THR A 98 31.38 1.41 -11.18
N ASN A 99 30.35 2.03 -11.72
CA ASN A 99 29.75 3.23 -11.16
C ASN A 99 28.26 3.34 -11.53
N TYR A 100 27.59 4.36 -10.99
CA TYR A 100 26.17 4.61 -11.18
C TYR A 100 25.83 4.84 -12.67
N GLU A 101 26.62 5.64 -13.38
CA GLU A 101 26.38 6.00 -14.78
C GLU A 101 26.47 4.76 -15.70
N ALA A 102 27.50 3.92 -15.52
CA ALA A 102 27.63 2.69 -16.26
C ALA A 102 26.47 1.72 -16.02
N PHE A 103 25.95 1.69 -14.80
CA PHE A 103 24.77 0.87 -14.49
C PHE A 103 23.49 1.43 -15.09
N CYS A 104 23.30 2.76 -15.10
CA CYS A 104 22.17 3.39 -15.79
C CYS A 104 22.18 3.08 -17.31
N GLN A 105 23.32 3.20 -17.96
CA GLN A 105 23.45 2.84 -19.39
C GLN A 105 23.12 1.37 -19.64
N PHE A 106 23.62 0.48 -18.78
CA PHE A 106 23.28 -0.95 -18.86
C PHE A 106 21.78 -1.21 -18.71
N LEU A 107 21.10 -0.49 -17.81
CA LEU A 107 19.65 -0.60 -17.63
C LEU A 107 18.87 -0.10 -18.85
N GLU A 108 19.27 1.00 -19.45
CA GLU A 108 18.65 1.53 -20.67
C GLU A 108 18.75 0.53 -21.83
N GLU A 109 19.94 -0.05 -22.03
CA GLU A 109 20.14 -1.11 -23.03
C GLU A 109 19.29 -2.35 -22.72
N TYR A 110 19.28 -2.81 -21.45
CA TYR A 110 18.47 -3.96 -21.02
C TYR A 110 16.98 -3.75 -21.28
N HIS A 111 16.44 -2.57 -20.94
CA HIS A 111 15.03 -2.26 -21.18
C HIS A 111 14.70 -2.12 -22.67
N SER A 112 15.61 -1.55 -23.45
CA SER A 112 15.46 -1.42 -24.90
C SER A 112 15.44 -2.79 -25.59
N ASP A 113 16.35 -3.68 -25.24
CA ASP A 113 16.43 -5.04 -25.78
C ASP A 113 15.22 -5.88 -25.40
N THR A 114 14.77 -5.78 -24.13
CA THR A 114 13.57 -6.48 -23.65
C THR A 114 12.31 -5.99 -24.39
N ALA A 115 12.20 -4.70 -24.64
CA ALA A 115 11.09 -4.13 -25.41
C ALA A 115 11.11 -4.59 -26.88
N ALA A 116 12.30 -4.75 -27.47
CA ALA A 116 12.47 -5.21 -28.86
C ALA A 116 12.22 -6.71 -29.05
N SER A 117 12.33 -7.52 -27.97
CA SER A 117 12.17 -8.98 -27.98
C SER A 117 10.79 -9.47 -27.53
N ASP A 118 9.72 -8.65 -27.66
CA ASP A 118 8.37 -8.96 -27.20
C ASP A 118 8.29 -9.38 -25.70
N GLY A 119 9.23 -8.88 -24.90
CA GLY A 119 9.27 -9.12 -23.46
C GLY A 119 10.03 -10.39 -23.03
N GLU A 120 10.72 -11.08 -23.93
CA GLU A 120 11.68 -12.13 -23.56
C GLU A 120 12.92 -11.47 -22.92
N ALA A 121 12.95 -11.45 -21.59
CA ALA A 121 14.09 -10.95 -20.83
C ALA A 121 15.28 -11.93 -20.91
N ASP A 122 16.48 -11.40 -21.09
CA ASP A 122 17.71 -12.15 -20.86
C ASP A 122 17.83 -12.45 -19.36
N MET A 123 17.61 -13.72 -18.97
CA MET A 123 17.57 -14.15 -17.58
C MET A 123 18.87 -13.86 -16.82
N ASP A 124 20.02 -13.87 -17.51
CA ASP A 124 21.30 -13.59 -16.86
C ASP A 124 21.45 -12.08 -16.58
N ARG A 125 21.02 -11.24 -17.50
CA ARG A 125 20.98 -9.77 -17.30
C ARG A 125 19.95 -9.37 -16.24
N GLU A 126 18.78 -10.00 -16.24
CA GLU A 126 17.76 -9.77 -15.20
C GLU A 126 18.29 -10.14 -13.83
N ALA A 127 18.92 -11.31 -13.67
CA ALA A 127 19.51 -11.74 -12.43
C ALA A 127 20.60 -10.78 -11.93
N LEU A 128 21.40 -10.23 -12.84
CA LEU A 128 22.40 -9.21 -12.52
C LEU A 128 21.75 -7.91 -12.03
N VAL A 129 20.72 -7.42 -12.72
CA VAL A 129 19.95 -6.23 -12.32
C VAL A 129 19.38 -6.40 -10.89
N GLN A 130 18.71 -7.54 -10.63
CA GLN A 130 18.14 -7.82 -9.31
C GLN A 130 19.21 -7.91 -8.23
N ARG A 131 20.40 -8.43 -8.55
CA ARG A 131 21.51 -8.48 -7.61
C ARG A 131 22.08 -7.12 -7.28
N VAL A 132 22.19 -6.23 -8.27
CA VAL A 132 22.61 -4.83 -8.05
C VAL A 132 21.54 -4.10 -7.23
N TYR A 133 20.26 -4.25 -7.55
CA TYR A 133 19.17 -3.62 -6.78
C TYR A 133 19.16 -4.05 -5.31
N SER A 134 19.39 -5.33 -5.03
CA SER A 134 19.37 -5.87 -3.67
C SER A 134 20.69 -5.66 -2.91
N GLY A 135 21.81 -5.51 -3.63
CA GLY A 135 23.15 -5.40 -3.07
C GLY A 135 23.66 -3.96 -2.91
N THR A 136 22.90 -2.97 -3.37
CA THR A 136 23.32 -1.56 -3.35
C THR A 136 22.22 -0.65 -2.82
N ASN A 137 22.52 0.62 -2.66
CA ASN A 137 21.58 1.68 -2.29
C ASN A 137 20.77 2.25 -3.47
N TRP A 138 20.63 1.49 -4.57
CA TRP A 138 19.92 1.90 -5.78
C TRP A 138 18.55 2.50 -5.52
N TYR A 139 17.71 1.82 -4.73
CA TYR A 139 16.36 2.31 -4.42
C TYR A 139 16.36 3.63 -3.65
N ARG A 140 17.41 3.89 -2.86
CA ARG A 140 17.54 5.14 -2.12
C ARG A 140 17.89 6.29 -3.06
N ILE A 141 18.82 6.09 -4.00
CA ILE A 141 19.13 7.06 -5.06
C ILE A 141 17.88 7.39 -5.86
N ASN A 142 17.17 6.36 -6.31
CA ASN A 142 15.94 6.52 -7.09
C ASN A 142 14.85 7.26 -6.29
N GLY A 143 14.74 7.03 -4.99
CA GLY A 143 13.83 7.74 -4.11
C GLY A 143 14.13 9.23 -4.00
N ILE A 144 15.42 9.60 -3.91
CA ILE A 144 15.84 11.01 -3.88
C ILE A 144 15.49 11.68 -5.22
N GLN A 145 15.90 11.06 -6.34
CA GLN A 145 15.65 11.59 -7.68
C GLN A 145 14.15 11.77 -7.96
N ASN A 146 13.34 10.76 -7.68
CA ASN A 146 11.88 10.83 -7.87
C ASN A 146 11.24 11.93 -7.00
N THR A 147 11.74 12.15 -5.80
CA THR A 147 11.22 13.22 -4.94
C THR A 147 11.60 14.58 -5.49
N MET A 148 12.85 14.78 -5.93
CA MET A 148 13.29 16.03 -6.55
C MET A 148 12.47 16.33 -7.82
N GLU A 149 12.32 15.35 -8.70
CA GLU A 149 11.52 15.47 -9.93
C GLU A 149 10.06 15.82 -9.62
N LEU A 150 9.45 15.15 -8.62
CA LEU A 150 8.08 15.43 -8.22
C LEU A 150 7.90 16.90 -7.78
N TYR A 151 8.85 17.44 -7.02
CA TYR A 151 8.79 18.83 -6.59
C TYR A 151 9.03 19.80 -7.75
N ASP A 152 9.84 19.45 -8.74
CA ASP A 152 10.14 20.28 -9.90
C ASP A 152 9.00 20.28 -10.93
N THR A 153 8.31 19.15 -11.11
CA THR A 153 7.23 18.98 -12.11
C THR A 153 5.83 19.13 -11.52
N GLN A 154 5.72 19.52 -10.27
CA GLN A 154 4.47 19.55 -9.52
C GLN A 154 3.36 20.37 -10.17
N GLU A 155 3.66 21.58 -10.68
CA GLU A 155 2.68 22.45 -11.31
C GLU A 155 2.15 21.83 -12.62
N GLU A 156 3.03 21.21 -13.39
CA GLU A 156 2.69 20.52 -14.63
C GLU A 156 1.81 19.31 -14.35
N TYR A 157 2.19 18.47 -13.40
CA TYR A 157 1.41 17.30 -12.97
C TYR A 157 0.02 17.68 -12.47
N SER A 158 -0.07 18.72 -11.66
CA SER A 158 -1.35 19.18 -11.13
C SER A 158 -2.27 19.73 -12.22
N SER A 159 -1.72 20.46 -13.19
CA SER A 159 -2.50 21.00 -14.32
C SER A 159 -2.99 19.91 -15.25
N MET A 160 -2.17 18.89 -15.52
CA MET A 160 -2.53 17.72 -16.31
C MET A 160 -3.64 16.92 -15.64
N GLU A 161 -3.50 16.60 -14.35
CA GLU A 161 -4.51 15.87 -13.56
C GLU A 161 -5.87 16.58 -13.54
N ILE A 162 -5.89 17.92 -13.41
CA ILE A 162 -7.12 18.70 -13.45
C ILE A 162 -7.76 18.65 -14.85
N SER A 163 -6.95 18.74 -15.90
CA SER A 163 -7.40 18.63 -17.28
C SER A 163 -8.03 17.27 -17.56
N ASP A 164 -7.39 16.20 -17.14
CA ASP A 164 -7.87 14.83 -17.32
C ASP A 164 -9.20 14.59 -16.59
N ARG A 165 -9.32 15.05 -15.35
CA ARG A 165 -10.59 14.97 -14.59
C ARG A 165 -11.74 15.72 -15.29
N ARG A 166 -11.46 16.84 -15.92
CA ARG A 166 -12.46 17.56 -16.73
C ARG A 166 -12.83 16.81 -18.00
N ALA A 167 -11.83 16.25 -18.69
CA ALA A 167 -12.03 15.45 -19.90
C ALA A 167 -12.84 14.18 -19.65
N GLU A 168 -12.64 13.55 -18.48
CA GLU A 168 -13.42 12.39 -18.01
C GLU A 168 -14.85 12.73 -17.56
N GLY A 169 -15.23 13.99 -17.53
CA GLY A 169 -16.54 14.44 -17.07
C GLY A 169 -16.78 14.25 -15.57
N GLN A 170 -15.74 14.32 -14.78
CA GLN A 170 -15.83 14.21 -13.32
C GLN A 170 -16.73 15.32 -12.74
N PRO A 171 -17.46 15.06 -11.64
CA PRO A 171 -18.29 16.07 -10.98
C PRO A 171 -17.51 17.34 -10.66
N GLU A 172 -18.10 18.50 -10.92
CA GLU A 172 -17.48 19.82 -10.70
C GLU A 172 -16.91 20.01 -9.28
N ALA A 173 -17.53 19.38 -8.29
CA ALA A 173 -17.04 19.40 -6.91
C ALA A 173 -15.68 18.73 -6.75
N ILE A 174 -15.42 17.65 -7.52
CA ILE A 174 -14.15 16.91 -7.51
C ILE A 174 -13.08 17.76 -8.22
N VAL A 175 -13.40 18.32 -9.39
CA VAL A 175 -12.49 19.19 -10.15
C VAL A 175 -12.09 20.40 -9.30
N ARG A 176 -13.06 21.08 -8.70
CA ARG A 176 -12.82 22.22 -7.82
C ARG A 176 -11.97 21.87 -6.59
N ARG A 177 -12.15 20.66 -6.06
CA ARG A 177 -11.31 20.16 -4.96
C ARG A 177 -9.88 19.91 -5.42
N ALA A 178 -9.67 19.33 -6.60
CA ALA A 178 -8.36 19.16 -7.19
C ALA A 178 -7.64 20.51 -7.41
N GLU A 179 -8.34 21.51 -7.96
CA GLU A 179 -7.82 22.88 -8.12
C GLU A 179 -7.38 23.50 -6.78
N GLN A 180 -8.19 23.30 -5.72
CA GLN A 180 -7.82 23.78 -4.37
C GLN A 180 -6.59 23.09 -3.80
N LEU A 181 -6.37 21.82 -4.13
CA LEU A 181 -5.22 21.05 -3.68
C LEU A 181 -3.96 21.36 -4.48
N ALA A 182 -4.10 21.76 -5.73
CA ALA A 182 -3.01 22.10 -6.64
C ALA A 182 -2.45 23.53 -6.45
N GLN A 183 -2.99 24.30 -5.50
CA GLN A 183 -2.49 25.66 -5.24
C GLN A 183 -1.04 25.63 -4.76
N PRO A 184 -0.14 26.45 -5.33
CA PRO A 184 1.30 26.47 -5.00
C PRO A 184 1.61 26.69 -3.53
N GLU A 185 0.70 27.38 -2.81
CA GLU A 185 0.81 27.67 -1.37
C GLU A 185 0.60 26.42 -0.48
N ARG A 186 0.13 25.32 -1.07
CA ARG A 186 -0.03 24.06 -0.34
C ARG A 186 1.21 23.21 -0.51
N ALA A 187 1.94 23.13 0.58
CA ALA A 187 3.09 22.25 0.67
C ALA A 187 2.69 20.78 0.46
N HIS A 188 3.46 20.05 -0.33
CA HIS A 188 3.26 18.65 -0.63
C HIS A 188 3.93 17.77 0.41
N SER A 189 3.22 16.74 0.84
CA SER A 189 3.72 15.81 1.83
C SER A 189 4.88 14.98 1.26
N LEU A 190 5.96 14.86 2.02
CA LEU A 190 7.09 13.96 1.74
C LEU A 190 6.70 12.48 1.80
N LEU A 191 5.59 12.15 2.47
CA LEU A 191 5.15 10.75 2.57
C LEU A 191 4.68 10.22 1.23
N PRO A 192 5.27 9.12 0.73
CA PRO A 192 4.91 8.53 -0.55
C PRO A 192 3.44 8.12 -0.62
N PHE A 193 2.82 8.28 -1.78
CA PHE A 193 1.44 7.84 -2.01
C PHE A 193 1.25 6.34 -1.73
N SER A 194 2.26 5.52 -2.00
CA SER A 194 2.27 4.07 -1.75
C SER A 194 1.95 3.71 -0.30
N VAL A 195 2.38 4.50 0.68
CA VAL A 195 2.04 4.32 2.10
C VAL A 195 0.54 4.45 2.33
N LYS A 196 -0.06 5.49 1.76
CA LYS A 196 -1.50 5.76 1.88
C LYS A 196 -2.31 4.68 1.17
N ASP A 197 -1.89 4.29 -0.03
CA ASP A 197 -2.59 3.29 -0.83
C ASP A 197 -2.51 1.90 -0.17
N SER A 198 -1.34 1.44 0.25
CA SER A 198 -1.17 0.17 0.97
C SER A 198 -1.96 0.15 2.27
N THR A 199 -1.98 1.25 3.03
CA THR A 199 -2.77 1.34 4.27
C THR A 199 -4.28 1.28 3.98
N ARG A 200 -4.73 1.90 2.89
CA ARG A 200 -6.13 1.86 2.45
C ARG A 200 -6.55 0.45 2.06
N GLU A 201 -5.76 -0.24 1.24
CA GLU A 201 -6.07 -1.61 0.80
C GLU A 201 -6.04 -2.60 1.97
N TYR A 202 -5.05 -2.52 2.84
CA TYR A 202 -5.02 -3.30 4.09
C TYR A 202 -6.26 -3.08 4.95
N SER A 203 -6.66 -1.82 5.14
CA SER A 203 -7.85 -1.46 5.94
C SER A 203 -9.13 -1.97 5.31
N LYS A 204 -9.24 -1.95 3.98
CA LYS A 204 -10.35 -2.48 3.21
C LYS A 204 -10.47 -4.00 3.40
N ASP A 205 -9.37 -4.74 3.26
CA ASP A 205 -9.36 -6.18 3.45
C ASP A 205 -9.73 -6.56 4.90
N LEU A 206 -9.21 -5.84 5.87
CA LEU A 206 -9.58 -6.03 7.27
C LEU A 206 -11.08 -5.79 7.50
N ALA A 207 -11.65 -4.74 6.91
CA ALA A 207 -13.08 -4.44 7.01
C ALA A 207 -13.95 -5.54 6.36
N VAL A 208 -13.55 -6.06 5.22
CA VAL A 208 -14.21 -7.20 4.55
C VAL A 208 -14.19 -8.43 5.46
N TRP A 209 -13.04 -8.76 6.05
CA TRP A 209 -12.95 -9.87 6.99
C TRP A 209 -13.82 -9.68 8.24
N CYS A 210 -13.85 -8.48 8.81
CA CYS A 210 -14.75 -8.17 9.93
C CYS A 210 -16.22 -8.40 9.57
N ALA A 211 -16.65 -7.91 8.40
CA ALA A 211 -18.02 -8.09 7.92
C ALA A 211 -18.38 -9.58 7.71
N LEU A 212 -17.49 -10.34 7.07
CA LEU A 212 -17.65 -11.79 6.87
C LEU A 212 -17.73 -12.54 8.21
N SER A 213 -16.89 -12.20 9.16
CA SER A 213 -16.88 -12.80 10.51
C SER A 213 -18.20 -12.57 11.23
N VAL A 214 -18.77 -11.37 11.15
CA VAL A 214 -20.10 -11.06 11.72
C VAL A 214 -21.20 -11.88 11.04
N VAL A 215 -21.18 -12.00 9.71
CA VAL A 215 -22.15 -12.82 8.96
C VAL A 215 -22.04 -14.29 9.36
N LEU A 216 -20.83 -14.82 9.46
CA LEU A 216 -20.60 -16.23 9.87
C LEU A 216 -21.04 -16.49 11.31
N LEU A 217 -20.89 -15.54 12.21
CA LEU A 217 -21.36 -15.64 13.60
C LEU A 217 -22.90 -15.62 13.71
N LEU A 218 -23.54 -14.73 12.96
CA LEU A 218 -24.99 -14.52 13.09
C LEU A 218 -25.83 -15.50 12.26
N SER A 219 -25.35 -15.90 11.07
CA SER A 219 -26.09 -16.75 10.12
C SER A 219 -26.64 -18.03 10.75
N PRO A 220 -25.86 -18.85 11.51
CA PRO A 220 -26.36 -20.10 12.06
C PRO A 220 -27.45 -19.91 13.13
N THR A 221 -27.46 -18.80 13.85
CA THR A 221 -28.50 -18.46 14.84
C THR A 221 -29.79 -18.07 14.14
N LEU A 222 -29.72 -17.22 13.14
CA LEU A 222 -30.89 -16.78 12.37
C LEU A 222 -31.56 -17.94 11.61
N VAL A 223 -30.75 -18.79 10.96
CA VAL A 223 -31.25 -19.96 10.22
C VAL A 223 -31.92 -20.96 11.16
N ARG A 224 -31.33 -21.23 12.33
CA ARG A 224 -31.90 -22.17 13.32
C ARG A 224 -33.22 -21.69 13.89
N ASP A 225 -33.32 -20.41 14.20
CA ASP A 225 -34.58 -19.83 14.72
C ASP A 225 -35.70 -19.91 13.68
N ARG A 226 -35.34 -19.80 12.39
CA ARG A 226 -36.27 -19.99 11.26
C ARG A 226 -36.68 -21.46 11.10
N LEU A 227 -35.72 -22.39 11.12
CA LEU A 227 -35.98 -23.84 10.98
C LEU A 227 -36.80 -24.41 12.13
N ARG A 228 -36.59 -23.93 13.36
CA ARG A 228 -37.35 -24.37 14.56
C ARG A 228 -38.73 -23.70 14.69
N ARG A 229 -39.11 -22.83 13.73
CA ARG A 229 -40.38 -22.06 13.77
C ARG A 229 -40.60 -21.25 15.05
N THR A 230 -39.54 -21.01 15.80
CA THR A 230 -39.60 -20.23 17.08
C THR A 230 -39.90 -18.76 16.81
N ARG A 231 -39.71 -18.30 15.57
CA ARG A 231 -39.96 -16.91 15.15
C ARG A 231 -41.42 -16.48 15.35
N ALA A 232 -42.38 -17.35 15.08
CA ALA A 232 -43.78 -17.04 15.29
C ALA A 232 -44.11 -16.86 16.79
N MET A 233 -43.55 -17.72 17.67
CA MET A 233 -43.70 -17.60 19.12
C MET A 233 -42.99 -16.36 19.69
N GLN A 234 -41.87 -15.98 19.13
CA GLN A 234 -41.15 -14.76 19.51
C GLN A 234 -41.97 -13.50 19.20
N TRP A 235 -42.64 -13.46 18.04
CA TRP A 235 -43.44 -12.30 17.64
C TRP A 235 -44.75 -12.13 18.46
N THR A 236 -45.30 -13.20 18.99
CA THR A 236 -46.50 -13.19 19.80
C THR A 236 -46.23 -12.83 21.27
N SER A 237 -44.99 -12.98 21.74
CA SER A 237 -44.63 -12.63 23.10
C SER A 237 -44.22 -11.17 23.27
N ARG A 238 -44.60 -10.55 24.40
CA ARG A 238 -44.23 -9.14 24.68
C ARG A 238 -42.73 -8.89 24.72
N ARG A 239 -41.94 -9.88 25.17
CA ARG A 239 -40.48 -9.81 25.26
C ARG A 239 -39.81 -10.28 23.94
N GLY A 240 -40.45 -11.12 23.16
CA GLY A 240 -39.89 -11.67 21.92
C GLY A 240 -39.77 -10.63 20.84
N ARG A 241 -40.59 -9.57 20.84
CA ARG A 241 -40.52 -8.48 19.88
C ARG A 241 -39.24 -7.64 20.00
N SER A 242 -38.61 -7.61 21.17
CA SER A 242 -37.35 -6.90 21.40
C SER A 242 -36.12 -7.76 21.16
N ILE A 243 -36.26 -9.05 20.90
CA ILE A 243 -35.12 -9.98 20.67
C ILE A 243 -34.32 -9.58 19.44
N LEU A 244 -34.99 -9.14 18.38
CA LEU A 244 -34.32 -8.76 17.13
C LEU A 244 -33.40 -7.54 17.35
N THR A 245 -33.85 -6.55 18.10
CA THR A 245 -33.00 -5.39 18.46
C THR A 245 -31.88 -5.78 19.41
N THR A 246 -32.08 -6.76 20.28
CA THR A 246 -31.03 -7.27 21.17
C THR A 246 -30.00 -8.15 20.43
N GLN A 247 -30.40 -8.80 19.33
CA GLN A 247 -29.50 -9.59 18.50
C GLN A 247 -28.63 -8.73 17.58
N MET A 248 -29.10 -7.51 17.26
CA MET A 248 -28.37 -6.55 16.41
C MET A 248 -27.48 -5.58 17.20
N ALA A 249 -27.66 -5.51 18.52
CA ALA A 249 -26.83 -4.71 19.42
C ALA A 249 -25.61 -5.49 19.91
#